data_69e7fe919476b0cc4e43f9a94ce1c594
#
_entry.id   69e7fe919476b0cc4e43f9a94ce1c594
#
_cell.length_a   1.000
_cell.length_b   1.000
_cell.length_c   1.000
_cell.angle_alpha   90.00
_cell.angle_beta   90.00
_cell.angle_gamma   90.00
#
_symmetry.space_group_name_H-M   'P 1'
#
loop_
_entity.id
_entity.type
_entity.pdbx_description
1 polymer ?
#
loop_
_entity_poly.entity_id
_entity_poly.type
_entity_poly.pdbx_seq_one_letter_code
_entity_poly.pdbx_strand_id
1 'polypeptide(L)'
;MSEPMKPMEIEQRSFAIITELLGDRVLAPENELVIKRVIHTTADFDYADTLSFSPHAVQQGIAALKGGCDIVTDTQMAKAGINKTILASLGGEVHCFMSDPDVAQEAKTRGVTRAFVSMERAAMLQKPCIFAIGNAPTALLSLEALMEENKVAPALIIGVPVGFVNVEASKEQIIDAARAPYIVARGRKGGSNVAAAICNALLYQIRR
;
A
#
# COMPACT_ATOMS: atom_id res chain seq x y z
N MET A 1 3.20 34.00 22.28
CA MET A 1 3.68 32.93 21.38
C MET A 1 3.36 31.62 22.07
N SER A 2 2.50 30.78 21.44
CA SER A 2 2.18 29.45 21.99
C SER A 2 3.44 28.57 21.99
N GLU A 3 3.63 27.78 23.06
CA GLU A 3 4.69 26.79 23.09
C GLU A 3 4.68 25.89 21.87
N PRO A 4 5.83 25.47 21.32
CA PRO A 4 5.89 24.57 20.18
C PRO A 4 5.29 23.21 20.57
N MET A 5 4.25 22.79 19.86
CA MET A 5 3.58 21.51 20.07
C MET A 5 4.57 20.37 19.78
N LYS A 6 4.50 19.28 20.56
CA LYS A 6 5.28 18.07 20.30
C LYS A 6 4.76 17.33 19.06
N PRO A 7 5.62 16.59 18.33
CA PRO A 7 5.19 15.89 17.10
C PRO A 7 3.96 15.00 17.27
N MET A 8 3.86 14.25 18.35
CA MET A 8 2.68 13.42 18.65
C MET A 8 1.40 14.23 18.89
N GLU A 9 1.51 15.39 19.51
CA GLU A 9 0.38 16.29 19.74
C GLU A 9 -0.13 16.90 18.42
N ILE A 10 0.77 17.25 17.50
CA ILE A 10 0.42 17.73 16.16
C ILE A 10 -0.38 16.67 15.40
N GLU A 11 0.07 15.42 15.45
CA GLU A 11 -0.61 14.34 14.76
C GLU A 11 -1.99 14.05 15.37
N GLN A 12 -2.10 13.98 16.69
CA GLN A 12 -3.37 13.80 17.39
C GLN A 12 -4.34 14.95 17.06
N ARG A 13 -3.85 16.18 17.03
CA ARG A 13 -4.65 17.34 16.64
C ARG A 13 -5.12 17.25 15.20
N SER A 14 -4.26 16.81 14.29
CA SER A 14 -4.63 16.60 12.88
C SER A 14 -5.73 15.55 12.73
N PHE A 15 -5.63 14.42 13.44
CA PHE A 15 -6.68 13.40 13.42
C PHE A 15 -8.01 13.88 14.03
N ALA A 16 -7.96 14.70 15.08
CA ALA A 16 -9.16 15.31 15.65
C ALA A 16 -9.86 16.23 14.62
N ILE A 17 -9.09 17.08 13.92
CA ILE A 17 -9.60 17.95 12.86
C ILE A 17 -10.18 17.13 11.71
N ILE A 18 -9.49 16.07 11.27
CA ILE A 18 -9.99 15.18 10.22
C ILE A 18 -11.32 14.54 10.64
N THR A 19 -11.44 14.11 11.89
CA THR A 19 -12.69 13.54 12.42
C THR A 19 -13.83 14.56 12.38
N GLU A 20 -13.56 15.81 12.81
CA GLU A 20 -14.54 16.89 12.76
C GLU A 20 -14.98 17.20 11.32
N LEU A 21 -14.04 17.27 10.37
CA LEU A 21 -14.31 17.56 8.96
C LEU A 21 -14.99 16.39 8.22
N LEU A 22 -14.84 15.16 8.68
CA LEU A 22 -15.60 14.01 8.15
C LEU A 22 -17.10 14.13 8.49
N GLY A 23 -17.48 14.87 9.54
CA GLY A 23 -18.87 15.10 9.90
C GLY A 23 -19.64 13.82 10.18
N ASP A 24 -20.79 13.65 9.53
CA ASP A 24 -21.68 12.48 9.71
C ASP A 24 -21.24 11.22 8.92
N ARG A 25 -20.09 11.24 8.26
CA ARG A 25 -19.55 10.06 7.54
C ARG A 25 -19.18 8.96 8.54
N VAL A 26 -19.85 7.83 8.42
CA VAL A 26 -19.59 6.65 9.25
C VAL A 26 -18.53 5.79 8.58
N LEU A 27 -17.33 5.75 9.15
CA LEU A 27 -16.26 4.86 8.71
C LEU A 27 -16.38 3.53 9.44
N ALA A 28 -16.09 2.41 8.74
CA ALA A 28 -15.98 1.11 9.39
C ALA A 28 -14.84 1.16 10.44
N PRO A 29 -15.10 0.81 11.72
CA PRO A 29 -14.13 1.01 12.80
C PRO A 29 -12.77 0.35 12.54
N GLU A 30 -12.76 -0.80 11.88
CA GLU A 30 -11.56 -1.54 11.52
C GLU A 30 -10.69 -0.83 10.46
N ASN A 31 -11.29 0.03 9.63
CA ASN A 31 -10.63 0.72 8.51
C ASN A 31 -10.31 2.19 8.83
N GLU A 32 -10.93 2.75 9.87
CA GLU A 32 -10.92 4.18 10.20
C GLU A 32 -9.50 4.77 10.29
N LEU A 33 -8.59 4.09 10.99
CA LEU A 33 -7.23 4.58 11.17
C LEU A 33 -6.44 4.62 9.86
N VAL A 34 -6.68 3.67 8.95
CA VAL A 34 -6.06 3.66 7.63
C VAL A 34 -6.60 4.81 6.79
N ILE A 35 -7.92 4.99 6.75
CA ILE A 35 -8.57 6.07 6.00
C ILE A 35 -8.09 7.44 6.49
N LYS A 36 -8.12 7.67 7.81
CA LYS A 36 -7.67 8.93 8.41
C LYS A 36 -6.17 9.19 8.14
N ARG A 37 -5.33 8.16 8.12
CA ARG A 37 -3.90 8.29 7.77
C ARG A 37 -3.72 8.72 6.32
N VAL A 38 -4.49 8.17 5.39
CA VAL A 38 -4.45 8.58 3.98
C VAL A 38 -4.92 10.01 3.83
N ILE A 39 -6.03 10.40 4.45
CA ILE A 39 -6.51 11.80 4.46
C ILE A 39 -5.46 12.73 5.06
N HIS A 40 -4.84 12.35 6.18
CA HIS A 40 -3.76 13.16 6.80
C HIS A 40 -2.58 13.40 5.85
N THR A 41 -2.23 12.39 5.03
CA THR A 41 -1.10 12.45 4.10
C THR A 41 -1.42 13.28 2.85
N THR A 42 -2.68 13.32 2.42
CA THR A 42 -3.11 13.88 1.13
C THR A 42 -3.93 15.16 1.25
N ALA A 43 -4.49 15.43 2.43
CA ALA A 43 -5.55 16.43 2.67
C ALA A 43 -6.80 16.22 1.77
N ASP A 44 -7.03 14.99 1.27
CA ASP A 44 -8.08 14.65 0.33
C ASP A 44 -9.11 13.72 1.00
N PHE A 45 -10.32 14.25 1.22
CA PHE A 45 -11.41 13.56 1.91
C PHE A 45 -12.14 12.53 1.03
N ASP A 46 -11.96 12.54 -0.30
CA ASP A 46 -12.54 11.55 -1.19
C ASP A 46 -12.06 10.12 -0.88
N TYR A 47 -10.90 9.98 -0.21
CA TYR A 47 -10.44 8.68 0.24
C TYR A 47 -11.33 8.00 1.28
N ALA A 48 -12.18 8.75 1.96
CA ALA A 48 -13.21 8.18 2.85
C ALA A 48 -14.24 7.33 2.08
N ASP A 49 -14.49 7.70 0.81
CA ASP A 49 -15.50 7.07 -0.04
C ASP A 49 -14.87 6.12 -1.07
N THR A 50 -13.60 6.35 -1.45
CA THR A 50 -12.95 5.63 -2.55
C THR A 50 -12.03 4.50 -2.11
N LEU A 51 -11.60 4.46 -0.83
CA LEU A 51 -10.86 3.32 -0.31
C LEU A 51 -11.78 2.10 -0.13
N SER A 52 -11.45 1.03 -0.83
CA SER A 52 -12.14 -0.27 -0.79
C SER A 52 -11.27 -1.29 -0.06
N PHE A 53 -11.87 -2.03 0.84
CA PHE A 53 -11.20 -3.04 1.66
C PHE A 53 -11.86 -4.40 1.45
N SER A 54 -11.07 -5.46 1.27
CA SER A 54 -11.59 -6.81 1.41
C SER A 54 -11.94 -7.09 2.88
N PRO A 55 -12.80 -8.08 3.18
CA PRO A 55 -13.12 -8.44 4.56
C PRO A 55 -11.86 -8.66 5.40
N HIS A 56 -11.78 -8.00 6.54
CA HIS A 56 -10.67 -8.10 7.49
C HIS A 56 -9.27 -7.73 6.94
N ALA A 57 -9.18 -6.96 5.85
CA ALA A 57 -7.91 -6.61 5.20
C ALA A 57 -6.89 -5.98 6.16
N VAL A 58 -7.33 -5.06 7.01
CA VAL A 58 -6.47 -4.38 8.00
C VAL A 58 -5.93 -5.38 9.03
N GLN A 59 -6.79 -6.23 9.57
CA GLN A 59 -6.40 -7.25 10.56
C GLN A 59 -5.43 -8.27 9.95
N GLN A 60 -5.67 -8.70 8.70
CA GLN A 60 -4.80 -9.63 7.97
C GLN A 60 -3.44 -8.99 7.68
N GLY A 61 -3.41 -7.73 7.25
CA GLY A 61 -2.17 -6.97 7.07
C GLY A 61 -1.36 -6.84 8.36
N ILE A 62 -2.02 -6.49 9.47
CA ILE A 62 -1.40 -6.41 10.79
C ILE A 62 -0.85 -7.78 11.23
N ALA A 63 -1.61 -8.86 11.03
CA ALA A 63 -1.17 -10.21 11.37
C ALA A 63 0.06 -10.62 10.55
N ALA A 64 0.07 -10.34 9.25
CA ALA A 64 1.22 -10.61 8.38
C ALA A 64 2.48 -9.84 8.84
N LEU A 65 2.33 -8.55 9.16
CA LEU A 65 3.44 -7.74 9.68
C LEU A 65 3.98 -8.27 11.01
N LYS A 66 3.11 -8.67 11.94
CA LYS A 66 3.51 -9.32 13.21
C LYS A 66 4.22 -10.66 12.97
N GLY A 67 3.87 -11.36 11.89
CA GLY A 67 4.52 -12.59 11.45
C GLY A 67 5.87 -12.37 10.74
N GLY A 68 6.34 -11.13 10.61
CA GLY A 68 7.63 -10.81 10.00
C GLY A 68 7.62 -10.79 8.46
N CYS A 69 6.46 -10.54 7.84
CA CYS A 69 6.39 -10.42 6.37
C CYS A 69 7.20 -9.23 5.86
N ASP A 70 7.63 -9.34 4.62
CA ASP A 70 8.27 -8.25 3.90
C ASP A 70 7.25 -7.35 3.19
N ILE A 71 7.65 -6.13 2.80
CA ILE A 71 6.85 -5.24 1.97
C ILE A 71 7.56 -5.05 0.64
N VAL A 72 6.86 -5.26 -0.46
CA VAL A 72 7.34 -4.99 -1.83
C VAL A 72 6.66 -3.74 -2.37
N THR A 73 7.44 -2.80 -2.89
CA THR A 73 6.93 -1.56 -3.49
C THR A 73 7.31 -1.46 -4.96
N ASP A 74 6.49 -0.77 -5.74
CA ASP A 74 6.75 -0.47 -7.15
C ASP A 74 7.49 0.84 -7.37
N THR A 75 7.87 1.56 -6.30
CA THR A 75 8.66 2.79 -6.38
C THR A 75 9.63 2.94 -5.22
N GLN A 76 10.78 3.55 -5.47
CA GLN A 76 11.73 3.92 -4.41
C GLN A 76 11.14 4.97 -3.46
N MET A 77 10.22 5.82 -3.95
CA MET A 77 9.52 6.81 -3.12
C MET A 77 8.65 6.12 -2.05
N ALA A 78 7.85 5.12 -2.42
CA ALA A 78 7.07 4.35 -1.45
C ALA A 78 8.00 3.63 -0.46
N LYS A 79 9.06 2.95 -0.95
CA LYS A 79 10.09 2.32 -0.10
C LYS A 79 10.71 3.31 0.88
N ALA A 80 10.99 4.55 0.44
CA ALA A 80 11.56 5.58 1.31
C ALA A 80 10.58 6.04 2.41
N GLY A 81 9.28 6.11 2.07
CA GLY A 81 8.23 6.61 2.97
C GLY A 81 7.79 5.63 4.06
N ILE A 82 8.07 4.34 3.93
CA ILE A 82 7.70 3.31 4.91
C ILE A 82 8.65 3.35 6.12
N ASN A 83 8.09 3.19 7.31
CA ASN A 83 8.85 3.14 8.57
C ASN A 83 9.61 1.80 8.70
N LYS A 84 10.85 1.81 8.19
CA LYS A 84 11.73 0.63 8.18
C LYS A 84 12.16 0.19 9.58
N THR A 85 12.26 1.13 10.53
CA THR A 85 12.65 0.82 11.90
C THR A 85 11.62 -0.07 12.58
N ILE A 86 10.34 0.28 12.47
CA ILE A 86 9.27 -0.55 13.02
C ILE A 86 9.20 -1.88 12.27
N LEU A 87 9.21 -1.86 10.92
CA LEU A 87 9.14 -3.08 10.13
C LEU A 87 10.28 -4.05 10.46
N ALA A 88 11.52 -3.56 10.55
CA ALA A 88 12.69 -4.38 10.93
C ALA A 88 12.57 -4.95 12.35
N SER A 89 11.96 -4.21 13.29
CA SER A 89 11.72 -4.72 14.64
C SER A 89 10.72 -5.89 14.70
N LEU A 90 9.94 -6.07 13.63
CA LEU A 90 9.02 -7.19 13.42
C LEU A 90 9.64 -8.32 12.57
N GLY A 91 10.86 -8.14 12.07
CA GLY A 91 11.59 -9.11 11.25
C GLY A 91 11.36 -8.97 9.75
N GLY A 92 10.69 -7.89 9.29
CA GLY A 92 10.42 -7.64 7.87
C GLY A 92 11.40 -6.64 7.24
N GLU A 93 11.45 -6.64 5.92
CA GLU A 93 12.21 -5.70 5.09
C GLU A 93 11.32 -5.05 4.01
N VAL A 94 11.76 -3.90 3.46
CA VAL A 94 11.12 -3.27 2.30
C VAL A 94 11.97 -3.51 1.06
N HIS A 95 11.38 -4.13 0.04
CA HIS A 95 11.99 -4.37 -1.26
C HIS A 95 11.42 -3.43 -2.33
N CYS A 96 12.27 -3.05 -3.28
CA CYS A 96 11.87 -2.35 -4.51
C CYS A 96 12.90 -2.67 -5.60
N PHE A 97 12.53 -3.48 -6.56
CA PHE A 97 13.42 -3.97 -7.63
C PHE A 97 13.46 -3.04 -8.86
N MET A 98 12.69 -1.95 -8.85
CA MET A 98 12.55 -1.03 -10.00
C MET A 98 13.84 -0.38 -10.48
N SER A 99 14.84 -0.25 -9.60
CA SER A 99 16.13 0.37 -9.92
C SER A 99 17.24 -0.66 -10.21
N ASP A 100 16.93 -1.95 -10.14
CA ASP A 100 17.91 -3.00 -10.34
C ASP A 100 18.30 -3.07 -11.83
N PRO A 101 19.61 -3.07 -12.17
CA PRO A 101 20.06 -3.04 -13.56
C PRO A 101 19.63 -4.27 -14.36
N ASP A 102 19.57 -5.44 -13.74
CA ASP A 102 19.13 -6.70 -14.36
C ASP A 102 17.62 -6.67 -14.64
N VAL A 103 16.80 -6.11 -13.77
CA VAL A 103 15.36 -5.88 -14.00
C VAL A 103 15.14 -4.94 -15.19
N ALA A 104 15.93 -3.87 -15.28
CA ALA A 104 15.85 -2.94 -16.40
C ALA A 104 16.26 -3.61 -17.74
N GLN A 105 17.31 -4.43 -17.73
CA GLN A 105 17.79 -5.14 -18.92
C GLN A 105 16.78 -6.21 -19.36
N GLU A 106 16.24 -6.98 -18.42
CA GLU A 106 15.25 -8.02 -18.69
C GLU A 106 13.96 -7.41 -19.27
N ALA A 107 13.45 -6.36 -18.67
CA ALA A 107 12.28 -5.65 -19.16
C ALA A 107 12.45 -5.17 -20.62
N LYS A 108 13.63 -4.61 -20.94
CA LYS A 108 13.98 -4.20 -22.31
C LYS A 108 14.01 -5.39 -23.26
N THR A 109 14.64 -6.47 -22.88
CA THR A 109 14.78 -7.68 -23.72
C THR A 109 13.44 -8.33 -24.02
N ARG A 110 12.54 -8.37 -23.02
CA ARG A 110 11.20 -8.98 -23.13
C ARG A 110 10.13 -8.03 -23.69
N GLY A 111 10.43 -6.73 -23.85
CA GLY A 111 9.45 -5.73 -24.29
C GLY A 111 8.31 -5.49 -23.29
N VAL A 112 8.58 -5.67 -21.98
CA VAL A 112 7.63 -5.45 -20.88
C VAL A 112 8.08 -4.30 -19.99
N THR A 113 7.22 -3.88 -19.04
CA THR A 113 7.60 -2.82 -18.10
C THR A 113 8.52 -3.36 -16.99
N ARG A 114 9.36 -2.49 -16.41
CA ARG A 114 10.17 -2.84 -15.24
C ARG A 114 9.29 -3.24 -14.04
N ALA A 115 8.12 -2.64 -13.91
CA ALA A 115 7.17 -2.99 -12.86
C ALA A 115 6.69 -4.44 -12.99
N PHE A 116 6.46 -4.92 -14.22
CA PHE A 116 6.10 -6.31 -14.50
C PHE A 116 7.20 -7.27 -14.00
N VAL A 117 8.45 -7.07 -14.46
CA VAL A 117 9.60 -7.90 -14.06
C VAL A 117 9.87 -7.80 -12.55
N SER A 118 9.66 -6.63 -11.95
CA SER A 118 9.81 -6.45 -10.50
C SER A 118 8.85 -7.32 -9.69
N MET A 119 7.61 -7.51 -10.15
CA MET A 119 6.65 -8.39 -9.47
C MET A 119 7.02 -9.87 -9.63
N GLU A 120 7.52 -10.29 -10.80
CA GLU A 120 8.05 -11.64 -10.99
C GLU A 120 9.25 -11.90 -10.08
N ARG A 121 10.15 -10.93 -9.92
CA ARG A 121 11.26 -10.99 -8.99
C ARG A 121 10.79 -11.11 -7.53
N ALA A 122 9.78 -10.34 -7.17
CA ALA A 122 9.19 -10.38 -5.84
C ALA A 122 8.51 -11.72 -5.53
N ALA A 123 7.94 -12.39 -6.55
CA ALA A 123 7.35 -13.73 -6.40
C ALA A 123 8.37 -14.81 -6.04
N MET A 124 9.68 -14.55 -6.23
CA MET A 124 10.75 -15.47 -5.83
C MET A 124 11.20 -15.31 -4.37
N LEU A 125 10.69 -14.31 -3.66
CA LEU A 125 10.98 -14.14 -2.23
C LEU A 125 10.38 -15.30 -1.44
N GLN A 126 11.15 -15.84 -0.49
CA GLN A 126 10.75 -17.00 0.32
C GLN A 126 9.87 -16.61 1.52
N LYS A 127 9.61 -15.34 1.70
CA LYS A 127 8.79 -14.80 2.77
C LYS A 127 7.41 -14.35 2.27
N PRO A 128 6.37 -14.43 3.11
CA PRO A 128 5.12 -13.74 2.82
C PRO A 128 5.35 -12.25 2.59
N CYS A 129 4.66 -11.66 1.61
CA CYS A 129 4.83 -10.26 1.26
C CYS A 129 3.51 -9.49 1.23
N ILE A 130 3.57 -8.24 1.69
CA ILE A 130 2.57 -7.21 1.38
C ILE A 130 3.06 -6.47 0.13
N PHE A 131 2.22 -6.37 -0.90
CA PHE A 131 2.55 -5.64 -2.12
C PHE A 131 1.92 -4.25 -2.06
N ALA A 132 2.75 -3.20 -2.01
CA ALA A 132 2.31 -1.80 -1.90
C ALA A 132 2.59 -1.07 -3.23
N ILE A 133 1.58 -1.07 -4.10
CA ILE A 133 1.65 -0.55 -5.46
C ILE A 133 1.05 0.84 -5.52
N GLY A 134 1.90 1.86 -5.70
CA GLY A 134 1.52 3.27 -5.69
C GLY A 134 1.65 4.01 -7.02
N ASN A 135 2.21 3.38 -8.05
CA ASN A 135 2.47 4.05 -9.32
C ASN A 135 2.10 3.23 -10.56
N ALA A 136 2.49 1.96 -10.64
CA ALA A 136 2.42 1.20 -11.88
C ALA A 136 1.19 0.26 -11.94
N PRO A 137 0.15 0.56 -12.77
CA PRO A 137 -0.95 -0.36 -13.01
C PRO A 137 -0.48 -1.74 -13.50
N THR A 138 0.60 -1.76 -14.28
CA THR A 138 1.21 -3.01 -14.78
C THR A 138 1.76 -3.90 -13.68
N ALA A 139 2.10 -3.37 -12.50
CA ALA A 139 2.45 -4.18 -11.35
C ALA A 139 1.23 -4.94 -10.79
N LEU A 140 0.05 -4.31 -10.73
CA LEU A 140 -1.19 -4.98 -10.32
C LEU A 140 -1.58 -6.08 -11.32
N LEU A 141 -1.50 -5.79 -12.62
CA LEU A 141 -1.78 -6.78 -13.68
C LEU A 141 -0.83 -7.97 -13.62
N SER A 142 0.46 -7.72 -13.35
CA SER A 142 1.45 -8.79 -13.17
C SER A 142 1.16 -9.63 -11.93
N LEU A 143 0.81 -9.00 -10.81
CA LEU A 143 0.42 -9.72 -9.59
C LEU A 143 -0.80 -10.60 -9.80
N GLU A 144 -1.81 -10.10 -10.53
CA GLU A 144 -3.02 -10.87 -10.83
C GLU A 144 -2.67 -12.13 -11.65
N ALA A 145 -1.88 -11.98 -12.71
CA ALA A 145 -1.43 -13.12 -13.52
C ALA A 145 -0.60 -14.13 -12.70
N LEU A 146 0.30 -13.65 -11.85
CA LEU A 146 1.11 -14.51 -10.98
C LEU A 146 0.27 -15.25 -9.93
N MET A 147 -0.78 -14.61 -9.40
CA MET A 147 -1.73 -15.28 -8.48
C MET A 147 -2.57 -16.32 -9.22
N GLU A 148 -3.03 -16.03 -10.43
CA GLU A 148 -3.78 -16.98 -11.26
C GLU A 148 -2.95 -18.24 -11.57
N GLU A 149 -1.66 -18.06 -11.80
CA GLU A 149 -0.69 -19.15 -12.03
C GLU A 149 -0.22 -19.81 -10.72
N ASN A 150 -0.71 -19.41 -9.56
CA ASN A 150 -0.27 -19.85 -8.22
C ASN A 150 1.23 -19.67 -7.95
N LYS A 151 1.85 -18.66 -8.56
CA LYS A 151 3.28 -18.32 -8.39
C LYS A 151 3.53 -17.37 -7.22
N VAL A 152 2.50 -16.65 -6.77
CA VAL A 152 2.56 -15.75 -5.63
C VAL A 152 1.26 -15.80 -4.82
N ALA A 153 1.39 -15.70 -3.51
CA ALA A 153 0.27 -15.57 -2.58
C ALA A 153 0.49 -14.33 -1.69
N PRO A 154 0.04 -13.15 -2.10
CA PRO A 154 0.19 -11.93 -1.31
C PRO A 154 -0.51 -12.03 0.04
N ALA A 155 0.17 -11.64 1.12
CA ALA A 155 -0.46 -11.50 2.44
C ALA A 155 -1.45 -10.31 2.46
N LEU A 156 -1.19 -9.28 1.64
CA LEU A 156 -2.07 -8.14 1.39
C LEU A 156 -1.62 -7.43 0.11
N ILE A 157 -2.57 -6.94 -0.68
CA ILE A 157 -2.32 -6.02 -1.80
C ILE A 157 -2.83 -4.63 -1.43
N ILE A 158 -1.92 -3.65 -1.39
CA ILE A 158 -2.24 -2.22 -1.30
C ILE A 158 -2.17 -1.68 -2.73
N GLY A 159 -3.34 -1.64 -3.41
CA GLY A 159 -3.46 -1.27 -4.81
C GLY A 159 -3.91 0.19 -4.98
N VAL A 160 -2.97 1.10 -4.94
CA VAL A 160 -3.24 2.55 -4.99
C VAL A 160 -2.41 3.29 -6.06
N PRO A 161 -2.21 2.71 -7.29
CA PRO A 161 -1.52 3.45 -8.33
C PRO A 161 -2.31 4.69 -8.73
N VAL A 162 -1.59 5.79 -9.01
CA VAL A 162 -2.16 7.04 -9.53
C VAL A 162 -1.99 7.10 -11.04
N GLY A 163 -2.96 7.65 -11.77
CA GLY A 163 -2.79 7.92 -13.21
C GLY A 163 -4.06 7.78 -14.03
N PHE A 164 -3.88 7.69 -15.36
CA PHE A 164 -4.98 7.78 -16.33
C PHE A 164 -5.09 6.58 -17.25
N VAL A 165 -3.99 5.86 -17.52
CA VAL A 165 -3.98 4.72 -18.46
C VAL A 165 -4.04 3.41 -17.67
N ASN A 166 -5.08 2.64 -17.84
CA ASN A 166 -5.33 1.34 -17.21
C ASN A 166 -5.37 1.34 -15.66
N VAL A 167 -5.33 2.51 -15.02
CA VAL A 167 -5.27 2.63 -13.56
C VAL A 167 -6.55 2.10 -12.92
N GLU A 168 -7.71 2.58 -13.36
CA GLU A 168 -9.02 2.15 -12.83
C GLU A 168 -9.23 0.66 -13.10
N ALA A 169 -9.02 0.21 -14.34
CA ALA A 169 -9.23 -1.18 -14.73
C ALA A 169 -8.36 -2.16 -13.91
N SER A 170 -7.08 -1.84 -13.71
CA SER A 170 -6.18 -2.70 -12.93
C SER A 170 -6.58 -2.82 -11.45
N LYS A 171 -7.14 -1.76 -10.88
CA LYS A 171 -7.65 -1.73 -9.51
C LYS A 171 -8.93 -2.53 -9.35
N GLU A 172 -9.89 -2.32 -10.24
CA GLU A 172 -11.15 -3.06 -10.23
C GLU A 172 -10.89 -4.56 -10.45
N GLN A 173 -9.92 -4.93 -11.29
CA GLN A 173 -9.54 -6.34 -11.50
C GLN A 173 -9.06 -7.01 -10.19
N ILE A 174 -8.27 -6.32 -9.35
CA ILE A 174 -7.87 -6.84 -8.02
C ILE A 174 -9.08 -7.02 -7.11
N ILE A 175 -10.03 -6.07 -7.14
CA ILE A 175 -11.24 -6.12 -6.32
C ILE A 175 -12.15 -7.26 -6.76
N ASP A 176 -12.40 -7.39 -8.06
CA ASP A 176 -13.33 -8.37 -8.64
C ASP A 176 -12.80 -9.80 -8.51
N ALA A 177 -11.50 -10.00 -8.75
CA ALA A 177 -10.86 -11.30 -8.62
C ALA A 177 -10.77 -11.76 -7.16
N ALA A 178 -10.54 -10.84 -6.23
CA ALA A 178 -10.48 -11.07 -4.77
C ALA A 178 -9.62 -12.28 -4.36
N ARG A 179 -8.53 -12.56 -5.10
CA ARG A 179 -7.65 -13.71 -4.87
C ARG A 179 -6.75 -13.58 -3.64
N ALA A 180 -6.59 -12.35 -3.13
CA ALA A 180 -5.83 -12.03 -1.93
C ALA A 180 -6.52 -10.91 -1.15
N PRO A 181 -6.21 -10.72 0.14
CA PRO A 181 -6.67 -9.53 0.88
C PRO A 181 -6.21 -8.26 0.16
N TYR A 182 -7.05 -7.23 0.14
CA TYR A 182 -6.72 -5.98 -0.53
C TYR A 182 -7.18 -4.73 0.21
N ILE A 183 -6.44 -3.62 0.00
CA ILE A 183 -6.81 -2.23 0.27
C ILE A 183 -6.55 -1.48 -1.03
N VAL A 184 -7.60 -1.01 -1.70
CA VAL A 184 -7.53 -0.40 -3.03
C VAL A 184 -8.19 0.98 -3.02
N ALA A 185 -7.53 1.99 -3.61
CA ALA A 185 -8.15 3.28 -3.86
C ALA A 185 -8.82 3.27 -5.24
N ARG A 186 -10.14 3.19 -5.30
CA ARG A 186 -10.90 3.22 -6.56
C ARG A 186 -10.67 4.51 -7.34
N GLY A 187 -10.89 4.46 -8.64
CA GLY A 187 -10.68 5.60 -9.52
C GLY A 187 -9.20 5.89 -9.78
N ARG A 188 -8.89 7.15 -10.13
CA ARG A 188 -7.56 7.57 -10.61
C ARG A 188 -6.62 8.04 -9.53
N LYS A 189 -7.13 8.40 -8.36
CA LYS A 189 -6.34 8.89 -7.22
C LYS A 189 -5.51 7.77 -6.59
N GLY A 190 -4.37 8.15 -6.05
CA GLY A 190 -3.42 7.24 -5.41
C GLY A 190 -2.04 7.89 -5.30
N GLY A 191 -1.01 7.06 -5.29
CA GLY A 191 0.38 7.52 -5.30
C GLY A 191 1.28 6.75 -4.34
N SER A 192 2.57 6.89 -4.53
CA SER A 192 3.59 6.30 -3.66
C SER A 192 3.47 6.75 -2.20
N ASN A 193 3.06 8.00 -1.97
CA ASN A 193 2.77 8.54 -0.64
C ASN A 193 1.56 7.86 0.00
N VAL A 194 0.52 7.58 -0.76
CA VAL A 194 -0.68 6.85 -0.30
C VAL A 194 -0.32 5.42 0.06
N ALA A 195 0.45 4.72 -0.80
CA ALA A 195 0.92 3.36 -0.52
C ALA A 195 1.74 3.31 0.79
N ALA A 196 2.70 4.22 0.96
CA ALA A 196 3.50 4.32 2.18
C ALA A 196 2.64 4.69 3.40
N ALA A 197 1.66 5.58 3.25
CA ALA A 197 0.75 5.97 4.33
C ALA A 197 -0.08 4.79 4.84
N ILE A 198 -0.60 3.94 3.95
CA ILE A 198 -1.35 2.73 4.33
C ILE A 198 -0.43 1.74 5.05
N CYS A 199 0.77 1.47 4.53
CA CYS A 199 1.76 0.62 5.21
C CYS A 199 2.06 1.14 6.63
N ASN A 200 2.31 2.44 6.77
CA ASN A 200 2.59 3.05 8.07
C ASN A 200 1.36 3.03 9.00
N ALA A 201 0.14 3.17 8.46
CA ALA A 201 -1.08 3.05 9.25
C ALA A 201 -1.22 1.65 9.88
N LEU A 202 -0.83 0.59 9.17
CA LEU A 202 -0.80 -0.78 9.70
C LEU A 202 0.32 -0.93 10.75
N LEU A 203 1.53 -0.47 10.45
CA LEU A 203 2.69 -0.55 11.36
C LEU A 203 2.46 0.19 12.68
N TYR A 204 1.86 1.39 12.64
CA TYR A 204 1.61 2.21 13.82
C TYR A 204 0.48 1.67 14.74
N GLN A 205 -0.34 0.76 14.25
CA GLN A 205 -1.29 0.01 15.08
C GLN A 205 -0.62 -1.14 15.85
N ILE A 206 0.58 -1.56 15.44
CA ILE A 206 1.35 -2.60 16.13
C ILE A 206 2.29 -2.00 17.16
N ARG A 207 3.00 -0.96 16.77
CA ARG A 207 4.05 -0.34 17.59
C ARG A 207 4.24 1.13 17.19
N ARG A 208 4.30 1.98 18.20
CA ARG A 208 4.65 3.40 18.09
C ARG A 208 5.82 3.76 18.97
#